data_026f58d7449672fac8d6022f8869dcdf
#
_entry.id   026f58d7449672fac8d6022f8869dcdf
#
_cell.length_a   1.000
_cell.length_b   1.000
_cell.length_c   1.000
_cell.angle_alpha   90.00
_cell.angle_beta   90.00
_cell.angle_gamma   90.00
#
_symmetry.space_group_name_H-M   'P 1'
#
loop_
_entity.id
_entity.type
_entity.pdbx_description
1 polymer ?
#
loop_
_entity_poly.entity_id
_entity_poly.type
_entity_poly.pdbx_seq_one_letter_code
_entity_poly.pdbx_strand_id
1 'polypeptide(L)'
;VFGIFFSGEDSGTGMSMQTAVQEINADYDAKMEAEKNSVAYDNMEISGGRAVWKDVLAVYAVKTNTDKDNPQEVATMDESKKQLLSDIFWEMNSISSRSESHSETEITETDDGNGNIVQTETTVTKTTLYITVSHLTVDEMADLYGFDAEQREYLTELLKDKNNSLWAAVLYGIRYSEDQIV
;
A
#
# COMPACT_ATOMS: atom_id res chain seq x y z
N VAL A 1 19.60 -11.66 20.32
CA VAL A 1 19.87 -11.73 18.87
C VAL A 1 18.57 -11.99 18.18
N PHE A 2 17.95 -10.95 17.66
CA PHE A 2 16.71 -11.06 16.89
C PHE A 2 17.09 -11.54 15.48
N GLY A 3 17.16 -12.85 15.29
CA GLY A 3 17.37 -13.44 13.97
C GLY A 3 16.03 -13.66 13.29
N ILE A 4 15.57 -12.70 12.51
CA ILE A 4 14.49 -13.00 11.60
C ILE A 4 15.11 -13.52 10.33
N PHE A 5 14.88 -14.76 10.08
CA PHE A 5 15.22 -15.37 8.82
C PHE A 5 13.98 -15.42 7.95
N PHE A 6 13.73 -14.36 7.22
CA PHE A 6 12.88 -14.48 6.06
C PHE A 6 13.71 -15.24 5.01
N SER A 7 13.78 -16.54 5.13
CA SER A 7 14.29 -17.33 4.03
C SER A 7 13.26 -17.27 2.91
N GLY A 8 13.64 -16.86 1.73
CA GLY A 8 12.79 -16.94 0.53
C GLY A 8 12.60 -18.39 0.10
N GLU A 9 12.78 -19.35 1.02
CA GLU A 9 12.59 -20.76 0.76
C GLU A 9 11.13 -21.12 0.95
N ASP A 10 10.61 -21.79 -0.05
CA ASP A 10 9.30 -22.44 -0.03
C ASP A 10 9.22 -23.38 1.17
N SER A 11 8.25 -23.13 2.06
CA SER A 11 7.96 -23.99 3.23
C SER A 11 7.33 -25.34 2.86
N GLY A 12 7.37 -25.71 1.56
CA GLY A 12 6.70 -26.90 1.05
C GLY A 12 5.22 -26.71 0.75
N THR A 13 4.68 -25.50 0.97
CA THR A 13 3.30 -25.13 0.64
C THR A 13 3.16 -24.47 -0.74
N GLY A 14 4.28 -24.21 -1.45
CA GLY A 14 4.30 -23.45 -2.69
C GLY A 14 4.15 -21.93 -2.52
N MET A 15 4.13 -21.44 -1.29
CA MET A 15 3.93 -20.02 -0.98
C MET A 15 5.16 -19.43 -0.29
N SER A 16 5.67 -18.33 -0.85
CA SER A 16 6.73 -17.52 -0.25
C SER A 16 6.17 -16.19 0.25
N MET A 17 6.93 -15.49 1.10
CA MET A 17 6.59 -14.12 1.50
C MET A 17 6.49 -13.20 0.28
N GLN A 18 7.38 -13.35 -0.69
CA GLN A 18 7.33 -12.58 -1.93
C GLN A 18 6.03 -12.79 -2.69
N THR A 19 5.57 -14.03 -2.82
CA THR A 19 4.28 -14.36 -3.46
C THR A 19 3.11 -13.72 -2.71
N ALA A 20 3.09 -13.82 -1.39
CA ALA A 20 2.05 -13.19 -0.57
C ALA A 20 2.00 -11.67 -0.76
N VAL A 21 3.16 -11.02 -0.75
CA VAL A 21 3.28 -9.56 -1.01
C VAL A 21 2.77 -9.20 -2.41
N GLN A 22 3.12 -9.98 -3.42
CA GLN A 22 2.66 -9.76 -4.80
C GLN A 22 1.14 -9.87 -4.92
N GLU A 23 0.53 -10.86 -4.27
CA GLU A 23 -0.93 -11.03 -4.26
C GLU A 23 -1.63 -9.87 -3.55
N ILE A 24 -1.12 -9.41 -2.41
CA ILE A 24 -1.66 -8.26 -1.69
C ILE A 24 -1.50 -6.97 -2.52
N ASN A 25 -0.38 -6.80 -3.22
CA ASN A 25 -0.22 -5.69 -4.15
C ASN A 25 -1.25 -5.72 -5.28
N ALA A 26 -1.55 -6.91 -5.82
CA ALA A 26 -2.59 -7.08 -6.84
C ALA A 26 -3.98 -6.71 -6.29
N ASP A 27 -4.29 -7.08 -5.06
CA ASP A 27 -5.54 -6.69 -4.39
C ASP A 27 -5.63 -5.17 -4.18
N TYR A 28 -4.52 -4.54 -3.82
CA TYR A 28 -4.43 -3.09 -3.70
C TYR A 28 -4.69 -2.40 -5.04
N ASP A 29 -4.05 -2.86 -6.09
CA ASP A 29 -4.21 -2.31 -7.45
C ASP A 29 -5.66 -2.49 -7.94
N ALA A 30 -6.27 -3.65 -7.68
CA ALA A 30 -7.67 -3.91 -8.02
C ALA A 30 -8.63 -2.97 -7.27
N LYS A 31 -8.38 -2.71 -6.00
CA LYS A 31 -9.17 -1.75 -5.21
C LYS A 31 -8.99 -0.33 -5.71
N MET A 32 -7.78 0.07 -6.06
CA MET A 32 -7.49 1.38 -6.65
C MET A 32 -8.24 1.55 -7.98
N GLU A 33 -8.21 0.56 -8.85
CA GLU A 33 -8.96 0.59 -10.12
C GLU A 33 -10.48 0.65 -9.90
N ALA A 34 -10.99 -0.05 -8.89
CA ALA A 34 -12.41 0.03 -8.53
C ALA A 34 -12.81 1.44 -8.08
N GLU A 35 -11.96 2.11 -7.29
CA GLU A 35 -12.19 3.51 -6.87
C GLU A 35 -12.14 4.46 -8.06
N LYS A 36 -11.19 4.31 -8.97
CA LYS A 36 -11.08 5.11 -10.21
C LYS A 36 -12.31 4.96 -11.11
N ASN A 37 -12.98 3.85 -11.06
CA ASN A 37 -14.18 3.56 -11.87
C ASN A 37 -15.49 3.71 -11.08
N SER A 38 -15.45 4.22 -9.86
CA SER A 38 -16.63 4.32 -8.99
C SER A 38 -17.68 5.31 -9.47
N VAL A 39 -17.25 6.37 -10.13
CA VAL A 39 -18.11 7.38 -10.75
C VAL A 39 -17.52 7.87 -12.06
N ALA A 40 -18.36 8.39 -12.93
CA ALA A 40 -17.90 9.12 -14.11
C ALA A 40 -17.31 10.48 -13.69
N TYR A 41 -16.17 10.85 -14.23
CA TYR A 41 -15.49 12.09 -13.91
C TYR A 41 -14.84 12.71 -15.14
N ASP A 42 -14.63 14.02 -15.06
CA ASP A 42 -13.87 14.79 -16.05
C ASP A 42 -12.41 14.92 -15.63
N ASN A 43 -12.17 15.04 -14.33
CA ASN A 43 -10.84 15.13 -13.75
C ASN A 43 -10.70 14.16 -12.57
N MET A 44 -9.48 13.70 -12.31
CA MET A 44 -9.15 12.85 -11.17
C MET A 44 -7.89 13.36 -10.50
N GLU A 45 -7.92 13.41 -9.17
CA GLU A 45 -6.77 13.72 -8.34
C GLU A 45 -6.55 12.58 -7.33
N ILE A 46 -5.30 12.12 -7.25
CA ILE A 46 -4.88 11.10 -6.28
C ILE A 46 -3.89 11.75 -5.33
N SER A 47 -4.14 11.63 -4.04
CA SER A 47 -3.29 12.18 -2.98
C SER A 47 -2.96 11.14 -1.92
N GLY A 48 -1.90 11.42 -1.13
CA GLY A 48 -1.42 10.57 -0.07
C GLY A 48 -0.53 9.44 -0.56
N GLY A 49 -0.39 8.41 0.24
CA GLY A 49 0.44 7.25 -0.09
C GLY A 49 0.20 6.11 0.88
N ARG A 50 0.48 4.90 0.41
CA ARG A 50 0.45 3.71 1.25
C ARG A 50 1.72 3.56 2.07
N ALA A 51 1.66 2.77 3.15
CA ALA A 51 2.83 2.37 3.91
C ALA A 51 3.82 1.60 3.02
N VAL A 52 5.10 1.79 3.26
CA VAL A 52 6.14 0.99 2.61
C VAL A 52 6.11 -0.43 3.14
N TRP A 53 6.42 -1.41 2.31
CA TRP A 53 6.36 -2.82 2.70
C TRP A 53 7.29 -3.17 3.86
N LYS A 54 8.42 -2.52 4.00
CA LYS A 54 9.31 -2.66 5.15
C LYS A 54 8.54 -2.46 6.47
N ASP A 55 7.73 -1.43 6.55
CA ASP A 55 6.95 -1.10 7.75
C ASP A 55 5.86 -2.13 7.99
N VAL A 56 5.13 -2.53 6.94
CA VAL A 56 4.09 -3.56 7.04
C VAL A 56 4.66 -4.89 7.52
N LEU A 57 5.76 -5.33 6.93
CA LEU A 57 6.42 -6.59 7.30
C LEU A 57 7.02 -6.55 8.70
N ALA A 58 7.55 -5.40 9.13
CA ALA A 58 8.05 -5.26 10.50
C ALA A 58 6.92 -5.40 11.52
N VAL A 59 5.78 -4.76 11.30
CA VAL A 59 4.58 -4.90 12.15
C VAL A 59 4.09 -6.36 12.14
N TYR A 60 4.00 -6.96 10.97
CA TYR A 60 3.64 -8.38 10.83
C TYR A 60 4.57 -9.28 11.63
N ALA A 61 5.89 -9.08 11.52
CA ALA A 61 6.89 -9.87 12.22
C ALA A 61 6.72 -9.80 13.73
N VAL A 62 6.51 -8.61 14.28
CA VAL A 62 6.31 -8.42 15.72
C VAL A 62 5.00 -9.06 16.18
N LYS A 63 3.93 -8.86 15.43
CA LYS A 63 2.61 -9.43 15.77
C LYS A 63 2.59 -10.97 15.71
N THR A 64 3.30 -11.54 14.76
CA THR A 64 3.34 -12.99 14.54
C THR A 64 4.30 -13.69 15.51
N ASN A 65 5.39 -13.03 15.92
CA ASN A 65 6.38 -13.58 16.83
C ASN A 65 5.90 -13.50 18.28
N THR A 66 4.98 -14.38 18.63
CA THR A 66 4.47 -14.51 20.00
C THR A 66 5.36 -15.39 20.88
N ASP A 67 6.23 -16.18 20.30
CA ASP A 67 7.17 -17.06 20.97
C ASP A 67 8.61 -16.66 20.64
N LYS A 68 9.30 -16.10 21.65
CA LYS A 68 10.70 -15.64 21.52
C LYS A 68 11.68 -16.79 21.27
N ASP A 69 11.30 -18.00 21.65
CA ASP A 69 12.13 -19.18 21.55
C ASP A 69 11.99 -19.87 20.19
N ASN A 70 10.99 -19.48 19.39
CA ASN A 70 10.77 -20.03 18.05
C ASN A 70 10.59 -18.98 16.96
N PRO A 71 11.66 -18.27 16.55
CA PRO A 71 11.59 -17.24 15.52
C PRO A 71 11.27 -17.78 14.11
N GLN A 72 11.21 -19.08 13.91
CA GLN A 72 10.97 -19.70 12.61
C GLN A 72 9.51 -19.56 12.13
N GLU A 73 8.57 -19.28 13.01
CA GLU A 73 7.17 -19.07 12.61
C GLU A 73 6.98 -17.86 11.71
N VAL A 74 7.82 -16.86 11.82
CA VAL A 74 7.75 -15.63 10.99
C VAL A 74 8.25 -15.89 9.57
N ALA A 75 9.17 -16.81 9.39
CA ALA A 75 9.84 -17.08 8.10
C ALA A 75 9.01 -17.96 7.16
N THR A 76 8.08 -18.74 7.69
CA THR A 76 7.22 -19.62 6.88
C THR A 76 5.93 -18.91 6.48
N MET A 77 5.50 -19.12 5.25
CA MET A 77 4.25 -18.55 4.73
C MET A 77 3.29 -19.68 4.36
N ASP A 78 2.04 -19.51 4.74
CA ASP A 78 0.91 -20.34 4.35
C ASP A 78 -0.32 -19.45 4.11
N GLU A 79 -1.44 -20.03 3.74
CA GLU A 79 -2.65 -19.27 3.44
C GLU A 79 -3.17 -18.48 4.65
N SER A 80 -3.09 -19.07 5.85
CA SER A 80 -3.50 -18.40 7.09
C SER A 80 -2.61 -17.20 7.42
N LYS A 81 -1.32 -17.33 7.25
CA LYS A 81 -0.36 -16.24 7.47
C LYS A 81 -0.45 -15.16 6.41
N LYS A 82 -0.71 -15.55 5.15
CA LYS A 82 -0.99 -14.59 4.08
C LYS A 82 -2.25 -13.77 4.40
N GLN A 83 -3.29 -14.41 4.90
CA GLN A 83 -4.50 -13.70 5.33
C GLN A 83 -4.20 -12.73 6.47
N LEU A 84 -3.41 -13.13 7.45
CA LEU A 84 -2.98 -12.26 8.54
C LEU A 84 -2.17 -11.05 8.03
N LEU A 85 -1.24 -11.29 7.10
CA LEU A 85 -0.46 -10.23 6.48
C LEU A 85 -1.37 -9.25 5.69
N SER A 86 -2.33 -9.79 4.95
CA SER A 86 -3.33 -9.00 4.24
C SER A 86 -4.17 -8.16 5.20
N ASP A 87 -4.61 -8.74 6.31
CA ASP A 87 -5.40 -8.02 7.33
C ASP A 87 -4.58 -6.86 7.93
N ILE A 88 -3.33 -7.09 8.27
CA ILE A 88 -2.41 -6.05 8.77
C ILE A 88 -2.21 -4.96 7.73
N PHE A 89 -1.99 -5.34 6.47
CA PHE A 89 -1.82 -4.39 5.37
C PHE A 89 -3.05 -3.47 5.26
N TRP A 90 -4.26 -4.03 5.29
CA TRP A 90 -5.49 -3.24 5.16
C TRP A 90 -5.91 -2.50 6.42
N GLU A 91 -5.48 -2.92 7.60
CA GLU A 91 -5.61 -2.10 8.81
C GLU A 91 -4.66 -0.90 8.79
N MET A 92 -3.48 -1.07 8.21
CA MET A 92 -2.47 -0.04 8.09
C MET A 92 -2.74 0.95 6.96
N ASN A 93 -3.37 0.50 5.87
CA ASN A 93 -3.61 1.27 4.64
C ASN A 93 -5.10 1.42 4.35
N SER A 94 -5.48 2.55 3.80
CA SER A 94 -6.85 2.80 3.33
C SER A 94 -6.86 3.56 2.02
N ILE A 95 -7.87 3.25 1.19
CA ILE A 95 -8.18 3.97 -0.03
C ILE A 95 -9.61 4.46 0.11
N SER A 96 -9.82 5.74 -0.08
CA SER A 96 -11.14 6.36 -0.07
C SER A 96 -11.30 7.29 -1.25
N SER A 97 -12.53 7.51 -1.68
CA SER A 97 -12.83 8.44 -2.76
C SER A 97 -14.02 9.32 -2.41
N ARG A 98 -14.04 10.50 -3.00
CA ARG A 98 -15.17 11.41 -3.02
C ARG A 98 -15.23 12.12 -4.36
N SER A 99 -16.38 12.58 -4.77
CA SER A 99 -16.55 13.36 -5.98
C SER A 99 -17.13 14.73 -5.66
N GLU A 100 -16.68 15.73 -6.38
CA GLU A 100 -17.23 17.10 -6.34
C GLU A 100 -17.59 17.52 -7.74
N SER A 101 -18.78 18.12 -7.89
CA SER A 101 -19.24 18.66 -9.15
C SER A 101 -19.41 20.17 -9.03
N HIS A 102 -19.03 20.87 -10.08
CA HIS A 102 -19.22 22.30 -10.22
C HIS A 102 -19.73 22.64 -11.62
N SER A 103 -20.41 23.75 -11.74
CA SER A 103 -20.91 24.22 -13.02
C SER A 103 -19.96 25.24 -13.61
N GLU A 104 -19.62 25.06 -14.88
CA GLU A 104 -18.83 26.00 -15.66
C GLU A 104 -19.67 26.52 -16.84
N THR A 105 -19.44 27.76 -17.23
CA THR A 105 -20.05 28.33 -18.43
C THR A 105 -19.07 28.24 -19.58
N GLU A 106 -19.44 27.49 -20.60
CA GLU A 106 -18.70 27.42 -21.85
C GLU A 106 -19.33 28.39 -22.88
N ILE A 107 -18.49 29.20 -23.52
CA ILE A 107 -18.89 30.10 -24.58
C ILE A 107 -18.46 29.50 -25.91
N THR A 108 -19.41 29.20 -26.76
CA THR A 108 -19.18 28.73 -28.11
C THR A 108 -19.49 29.81 -29.11
N GLU A 109 -18.55 30.13 -29.98
CA GLU A 109 -18.71 31.07 -31.05
C GLU A 109 -19.05 30.34 -32.36
N THR A 110 -20.17 30.69 -32.97
CA THR A 110 -20.59 30.13 -34.26
C THR A 110 -20.91 31.25 -35.26
N ASP A 111 -20.51 31.05 -36.50
CA ASP A 111 -20.92 31.94 -37.58
C ASP A 111 -22.40 31.64 -37.97
N ASP A 112 -23.24 32.67 -38.03
CA ASP A 112 -24.66 32.55 -38.41
C ASP A 112 -24.90 32.38 -39.93
N GLY A 113 -23.82 32.24 -40.71
CA GLY A 113 -23.87 32.12 -42.16
C GLY A 113 -23.97 33.47 -42.90
N ASN A 114 -24.05 34.58 -42.15
CA ASN A 114 -24.09 35.93 -42.70
C ASN A 114 -22.84 36.75 -42.37
N GLY A 115 -21.82 36.12 -41.82
CA GLY A 115 -20.59 36.75 -41.37
C GLY A 115 -20.65 37.37 -39.96
N ASN A 116 -21.72 37.09 -39.21
CA ASN A 116 -21.80 37.50 -37.80
C ASN A 116 -21.43 36.33 -36.88
N ILE A 117 -20.65 36.61 -35.83
CA ILE A 117 -20.31 35.66 -34.80
C ILE A 117 -21.37 35.71 -33.71
N VAL A 118 -22.03 34.58 -33.47
CA VAL A 118 -23.01 34.44 -32.40
C VAL A 118 -22.34 33.67 -31.28
N GLN A 119 -22.34 34.26 -30.07
CA GLN A 119 -21.85 33.61 -28.85
C GLN A 119 -23.02 32.90 -28.18
N THR A 120 -22.83 31.60 -27.92
CA THR A 120 -23.80 30.79 -27.15
C THR A 120 -23.15 30.37 -25.83
N GLU A 121 -23.82 30.74 -24.74
CA GLU A 121 -23.42 30.28 -23.40
C GLU A 121 -24.11 28.98 -23.07
N THR A 122 -23.32 27.97 -22.69
CA THR A 122 -23.82 26.67 -22.24
C THR A 122 -23.26 26.39 -20.87
N THR A 123 -24.12 26.01 -19.93
CA THR A 123 -23.67 25.56 -18.61
C THR A 123 -23.39 24.06 -18.67
N VAL A 124 -22.18 23.69 -18.36
CA VAL A 124 -21.72 22.30 -18.25
C VAL A 124 -21.36 21.97 -16.81
N THR A 125 -21.66 20.76 -16.40
CA THR A 125 -21.26 20.25 -15.08
C THR A 125 -19.98 19.43 -15.23
N LYS A 126 -18.94 19.83 -14.50
CA LYS A 126 -17.67 19.11 -14.41
C LYS A 126 -17.57 18.42 -13.08
N THR A 127 -17.15 17.16 -13.08
CA THR A 127 -16.97 16.34 -11.90
C THR A 127 -15.50 15.99 -11.71
N THR A 128 -15.00 16.21 -10.51
CA THR A 128 -13.66 15.78 -10.12
C THR A 128 -13.77 14.65 -9.12
N LEU A 129 -13.10 13.55 -9.40
CA LEU A 129 -12.95 12.42 -8.48
C LEU A 129 -11.65 12.61 -7.69
N TYR A 130 -11.77 12.63 -6.36
CA TYR A 130 -10.65 12.69 -5.44
C TYR A 130 -10.45 11.34 -4.79
N ILE A 131 -9.30 10.74 -5.00
CA ILE A 131 -8.90 9.49 -4.35
C ILE A 131 -7.82 9.84 -3.32
N THR A 132 -8.01 9.41 -2.09
CA THR A 132 -7.06 9.58 -1.00
C THR A 132 -6.58 8.23 -0.52
N VAL A 133 -5.25 8.06 -0.54
CA VAL A 133 -4.56 6.92 0.07
C VAL A 133 -3.94 7.39 1.37
N SER A 134 -4.25 6.74 2.46
CA SER A 134 -3.69 7.04 3.77
C SER A 134 -3.15 5.79 4.44
N HIS A 135 -2.24 5.98 5.38
CA HIS A 135 -1.70 4.88 6.15
C HIS A 135 -1.39 5.30 7.59
N LEU A 136 -1.43 4.33 8.48
CA LEU A 136 -0.95 4.48 9.85
C LEU A 136 0.58 4.28 9.87
N THR A 137 1.23 4.96 10.80
CA THR A 137 2.66 4.74 11.07
C THR A 137 2.86 3.45 11.86
N VAL A 138 4.10 2.97 11.93
CA VAL A 138 4.44 1.80 12.75
C VAL A 138 4.12 2.03 14.22
N ASP A 139 4.30 3.25 14.74
CA ASP A 139 3.97 3.60 16.13
C ASP A 139 2.46 3.57 16.36
N GLU A 140 1.68 4.09 15.43
CA GLU A 140 0.21 4.00 15.49
C GLU A 140 -0.28 2.56 15.43
N MET A 141 0.35 1.71 14.62
CA MET A 141 0.05 0.27 14.58
C MET A 141 0.44 -0.43 15.88
N ALA A 142 1.57 -0.06 16.48
CA ALA A 142 1.99 -0.56 17.79
C ALA A 142 0.97 -0.22 18.89
N ASP A 143 0.43 1.00 18.85
CA ASP A 143 -0.64 1.43 19.76
C ASP A 143 -1.94 0.66 19.51
N LEU A 144 -2.33 0.52 18.24
CA LEU A 144 -3.54 -0.22 17.85
C LEU A 144 -3.51 -1.68 18.33
N TYR A 145 -2.37 -2.34 18.20
CA TYR A 145 -2.19 -3.74 18.59
C TYR A 145 -1.79 -3.92 20.06
N GLY A 146 -1.59 -2.85 20.79
CA GLY A 146 -1.20 -2.88 22.20
C GLY A 146 0.16 -3.53 22.42
N PHE A 147 1.13 -3.27 21.55
CA PHE A 147 2.48 -3.79 21.69
C PHE A 147 3.10 -3.32 23.00
N ASP A 148 3.69 -4.27 23.74
CA ASP A 148 4.44 -3.97 24.96
C ASP A 148 5.82 -3.34 24.66
N ALA A 149 6.55 -2.99 25.70
CA ALA A 149 7.86 -2.33 25.56
C ALA A 149 8.86 -3.20 24.77
N GLU A 150 8.85 -4.49 24.98
CA GLU A 150 9.74 -5.43 24.31
C GLU A 150 9.37 -5.61 22.83
N GLN A 151 8.09 -5.70 22.50
CA GLN A 151 7.62 -5.72 21.13
C GLN A 151 7.96 -4.43 20.39
N ARG A 152 7.87 -3.28 21.04
CA ARG A 152 8.25 -1.98 20.45
C ARG A 152 9.75 -1.87 20.24
N GLU A 153 10.56 -2.39 21.13
CA GLU A 153 12.01 -2.47 20.97
C GLU A 153 12.37 -3.36 19.78
N TYR A 154 11.71 -4.50 19.65
CA TYR A 154 11.88 -5.41 18.52
C TYR A 154 11.48 -4.75 17.18
N LEU A 155 10.37 -4.06 17.15
CA LEU A 155 9.91 -3.30 15.97
C LEU A 155 10.97 -2.25 15.57
N THR A 156 11.51 -1.50 16.52
CA THR A 156 12.55 -0.50 16.29
C THR A 156 13.83 -1.14 15.73
N GLU A 157 14.22 -2.28 16.28
CA GLU A 157 15.41 -3.01 15.80
C GLU A 157 15.25 -3.50 14.37
N LEU A 158 14.08 -4.01 14.02
CA LEU A 158 13.77 -4.47 12.65
C LEU A 158 13.83 -3.36 11.62
N LEU A 159 13.47 -2.15 11.99
CA LEU A 159 13.41 -0.99 11.09
C LEU A 159 14.75 -0.29 10.90
N LYS A 160 15.80 -0.70 11.61
CA LYS A 160 17.14 -0.10 11.42
C LYS A 160 17.67 -0.37 10.00
N ASP A 161 18.41 0.60 9.48
CA ASP A 161 18.96 0.54 8.12
C ASP A 161 19.86 -0.66 7.87
N LYS A 162 20.53 -1.18 8.90
CA LYS A 162 21.33 -2.42 8.79
C LYS A 162 20.54 -3.64 8.32
N ASN A 163 19.21 -3.61 8.44
CA ASN A 163 18.30 -4.68 8.02
C ASN A 163 17.69 -4.45 6.63
N ASN A 164 18.03 -3.38 5.93
CA ASN A 164 17.44 -3.06 4.63
C ASN A 164 17.72 -4.13 3.56
N SER A 165 18.89 -4.75 3.58
CA SER A 165 19.23 -5.86 2.69
C SER A 165 18.34 -7.09 2.92
N LEU A 166 17.98 -7.35 4.16
CA LEU A 166 17.04 -8.42 4.53
C LEU A 166 15.65 -8.17 3.92
N TRP A 167 15.13 -6.96 4.06
CA TRP A 167 13.85 -6.57 3.51
C TRP A 167 13.85 -6.62 1.98
N ALA A 168 14.91 -6.18 1.33
CA ALA A 168 15.06 -6.27 -0.12
C ALA A 168 15.07 -7.72 -0.59
N ALA A 169 15.75 -8.63 0.10
CA ALA A 169 15.76 -10.04 -0.22
C ALA A 169 14.36 -10.67 -0.13
N VAL A 170 13.58 -10.31 0.89
CA VAL A 170 12.21 -10.77 1.08
C VAL A 170 11.27 -10.27 -0.02
N LEU A 171 11.36 -8.98 -0.35
CA LEU A 171 10.44 -8.31 -1.26
C LEU A 171 10.74 -8.57 -2.73
N TYR A 172 12.02 -8.67 -3.09
CA TYR A 172 12.47 -8.68 -4.47
C TYR A 172 13.20 -9.97 -4.87
N GLY A 173 13.45 -10.88 -3.92
CA GLY A 173 14.22 -12.10 -4.15
C GLY A 173 15.68 -11.82 -4.52
N ILE A 174 16.19 -10.62 -4.26
CA ILE A 174 17.56 -10.22 -4.57
C ILE A 174 18.46 -10.69 -3.43
N ARG A 175 19.32 -11.65 -3.69
CA ARG A 175 20.42 -11.97 -2.80
C ARG A 175 21.55 -10.99 -3.08
N TYR A 176 21.79 -10.07 -2.16
CA TYR A 176 23.02 -9.30 -2.19
C TYR A 176 24.18 -10.21 -1.77
N SER A 177 25.12 -10.50 -2.66
CA SER A 177 26.45 -10.93 -2.27
C SER A 177 27.17 -9.74 -1.65
N GLU A 178 27.96 -9.97 -0.59
CA GLU A 178 28.77 -8.91 0.05
C GLU A 178 29.66 -8.16 -0.94
N ASP A 179 29.92 -8.73 -2.12
CA ASP A 179 30.76 -8.17 -3.19
C ASP A 179 30.05 -7.11 -4.05
N GLN A 180 28.74 -6.85 -3.84
CA GLN A 180 27.97 -5.85 -4.61
C GLN A 180 27.67 -4.56 -3.86
N ILE A 181 28.22 -4.41 -2.66
CA ILE A 181 28.16 -3.16 -1.90
C ILE A 181 29.46 -2.38 -2.18
N VAL A 182 29.50 -1.70 -3.29
CA VAL A 182 30.49 -0.65 -3.57
C VAL A 182 29.76 0.63 -3.90
#